data_bc45508d148c8f94d34eecfaff8ba78f
#
_entry.id   bc45508d148c8f94d34eecfaff8ba78f
#
_cell.length_a   1.000
_cell.length_b   1.000
_cell.length_c   1.000
_cell.angle_alpha   90.00
_cell.angle_beta   90.00
_cell.angle_gamma   90.00
#
_symmetry.space_group_name_H-M   'P 1'
#
loop_
_entity.id
_entity.type
_entity.pdbx_description
1 polymer ?
#
loop_
_entity_poly.entity_id
_entity_poly.type
_entity_poly.pdbx_seq_one_letter_code
_entity_poly.pdbx_strand_id
1 'polypeptide(L)'
;PIIVQRYPKTADFSENNPMENIIVLANNTQQNFLISNITDPRTGEIISSRISVPRNLADDVRRNGIAKMAEVDSRYRTYFLPDDLLCEILKARMLTAFGRSLGLIRNLAGSAAYSPAQLRSPEFTRRHGITASVMDGMIYNYLAMPGDREKGVVLTFNKPGICDEFVLKYLYTPLGADEDSVLKSWVKQHAGDARYRYGKPSVFYAPDPRSQSFDMGNDPIQASRALLRHFKYTAKNAE
;
A
#
# COMPACT_ATOMS: atom_id res chain seq x y z
N PRO A 1 15.92 -3.01 -12.36
CA PRO A 1 14.71 -2.23 -12.65
C PRO A 1 13.61 -3.13 -13.20
N ILE A 2 12.35 -2.89 -12.80
CA ILE A 2 11.18 -3.56 -13.35
C ILE A 2 10.79 -2.83 -14.63
N ILE A 3 10.70 -3.56 -15.75
CA ILE A 3 10.32 -3.01 -17.04
C ILE A 3 8.90 -3.52 -17.36
N VAL A 4 7.97 -2.60 -17.64
CA VAL A 4 6.60 -2.93 -18.03
C VAL A 4 6.44 -2.70 -19.53
N GLN A 5 5.98 -3.72 -20.25
CA GLN A 5 5.76 -3.67 -21.70
C GLN A 5 4.31 -4.07 -22.02
N ARG A 6 3.81 -3.60 -23.18
CA ARG A 6 2.54 -4.13 -23.69
C ARG A 6 2.74 -5.58 -24.11
N TYR A 7 1.77 -6.42 -23.81
CA TYR A 7 1.76 -7.79 -24.28
C TYR A 7 1.76 -7.81 -25.82
N PRO A 8 2.62 -8.62 -26.48
CA PRO A 8 2.69 -8.64 -27.93
C PRO A 8 1.37 -9.08 -28.54
N LYS A 9 0.86 -8.35 -29.55
CA LYS A 9 -0.41 -8.69 -30.22
C LYS A 9 -0.38 -10.03 -30.96
N THR A 10 0.82 -10.47 -31.35
CA THR A 10 1.05 -11.72 -32.08
C THR A 10 1.38 -12.91 -31.19
N ALA A 11 1.54 -12.68 -29.89
CA ALA A 11 1.83 -13.74 -28.94
C ALA A 11 0.52 -14.46 -28.58
N ASP A 12 0.59 -15.77 -28.52
CA ASP A 12 -0.52 -16.58 -28.01
C ASP A 12 -0.56 -16.46 -26.49
N PHE A 13 -1.55 -15.70 -26.01
CA PHE A 13 -1.69 -15.45 -24.59
C PHE A 13 -2.19 -16.72 -23.89
N SER A 14 -1.38 -17.26 -23.01
CA SER A 14 -1.80 -18.33 -22.12
C SER A 14 -1.83 -17.85 -20.67
N GLU A 15 -2.98 -17.92 -20.04
CA GLU A 15 -3.13 -17.66 -18.61
C GLU A 15 -2.31 -18.61 -17.73
N ASN A 16 -1.92 -19.74 -18.28
CA ASN A 16 -1.21 -20.81 -17.59
C ASN A 16 0.28 -20.87 -17.92
N ASN A 17 0.82 -19.89 -18.65
CA ASN A 17 2.25 -19.85 -18.90
C ASN A 17 3.02 -19.54 -17.60
N PRO A 18 3.73 -20.50 -17.02
CA PRO A 18 4.42 -20.30 -15.74
C PRO A 18 5.70 -19.44 -15.86
N MET A 19 6.11 -19.09 -17.07
CA MET A 19 7.37 -18.40 -17.34
C MET A 19 7.21 -16.90 -17.54
N GLU A 20 5.99 -16.38 -17.48
CA GLU A 20 5.70 -14.97 -17.75
C GLU A 20 5.17 -14.22 -16.53
N ASN A 21 5.76 -13.06 -16.25
CA ASN A 21 5.18 -12.09 -15.32
C ASN A 21 4.16 -11.23 -16.08
N ILE A 22 2.94 -11.17 -15.56
CA ILE A 22 1.84 -10.59 -16.34
C ILE A 22 0.94 -9.70 -15.49
N ILE A 23 0.51 -8.58 -16.09
CA ILE A 23 -0.53 -7.71 -15.53
C ILE A 23 -1.73 -7.80 -16.45
N VAL A 24 -2.88 -8.19 -15.92
CA VAL A 24 -4.13 -8.35 -16.69
C VAL A 24 -5.25 -7.50 -16.09
N LEU A 25 -6.13 -7.02 -16.94
CA LEU A 25 -7.41 -6.47 -16.49
C LEU A 25 -8.35 -7.62 -16.20
N ALA A 26 -8.85 -7.68 -14.98
CA ALA A 26 -9.75 -8.74 -14.54
C ALA A 26 -11.14 -8.66 -15.21
N ASN A 27 -11.86 -9.74 -15.18
CA ASN A 27 -13.26 -9.79 -15.59
C ASN A 27 -14.16 -8.97 -14.61
N ASN A 28 -15.37 -8.65 -15.06
CA ASN A 28 -16.27 -7.66 -14.44
C ASN A 28 -16.67 -7.92 -12.98
N THR A 29 -16.52 -9.13 -12.47
CA THR A 29 -16.93 -9.48 -11.09
C THR A 29 -15.84 -9.29 -10.05
N GLN A 30 -14.58 -9.09 -10.46
CA GLN A 30 -13.48 -8.93 -9.53
C GLN A 30 -13.45 -7.51 -8.94
N GLN A 31 -13.50 -7.39 -7.62
CA GLN A 31 -13.49 -6.12 -6.90
C GLN A 31 -12.13 -5.73 -6.34
N ASN A 32 -11.21 -6.70 -6.17
CA ASN A 32 -9.91 -6.48 -5.55
C ASN A 32 -8.77 -6.86 -6.49
N PHE A 33 -7.60 -6.26 -6.27
CA PHE A 33 -6.37 -6.76 -6.87
C PHE A 33 -6.09 -8.18 -6.40
N LEU A 34 -5.89 -9.10 -7.33
CA LEU A 34 -5.45 -10.46 -7.03
C LEU A 34 -4.03 -10.63 -7.51
N ILE A 35 -3.19 -11.19 -6.66
CA ILE A 35 -1.81 -11.50 -6.97
C ILE A 35 -1.63 -13.00 -6.77
N SER A 36 -1.16 -13.67 -7.81
CA SER A 36 -0.86 -15.10 -7.80
C SER A 36 0.60 -15.28 -8.20
N ASN A 37 1.37 -15.91 -7.32
CA ASN A 37 2.76 -16.25 -7.56
C ASN A 37 2.88 -17.74 -7.80
N ILE A 38 3.65 -18.12 -8.82
CA ILE A 38 4.11 -19.51 -9.03
C ILE A 38 5.51 -19.57 -8.40
N THR A 39 5.68 -20.45 -7.43
CA THR A 39 6.92 -20.60 -6.69
C THR A 39 7.49 -22.01 -6.84
N ASP A 40 8.80 -22.13 -6.86
CA ASP A 40 9.49 -23.43 -6.73
C ASP A 40 9.30 -23.95 -5.29
N PRO A 41 8.64 -25.09 -5.09
CA PRO A 41 8.38 -25.63 -3.75
C PRO A 41 9.65 -26.05 -2.98
N ARG A 42 10.77 -26.21 -3.68
CA ARG A 42 12.06 -26.61 -3.08
C ARG A 42 12.82 -25.42 -2.51
N THR A 43 12.75 -24.27 -3.18
CA THR A 43 13.56 -23.10 -2.85
C THR A 43 12.74 -21.93 -2.35
N GLY A 44 11.43 -21.88 -2.65
CA GLY A 44 10.58 -20.73 -2.43
C GLY A 44 10.78 -19.61 -3.46
N GLU A 45 11.62 -19.80 -4.47
CA GLU A 45 11.83 -18.82 -5.53
C GLU A 45 10.55 -18.53 -6.29
N ILE A 46 10.24 -17.26 -6.52
CA ILE A 46 9.11 -16.83 -7.34
C ILE A 46 9.51 -16.93 -8.81
N ILE A 47 8.96 -17.93 -9.49
CA ILE A 47 9.22 -18.19 -10.93
C ILE A 47 8.48 -17.16 -11.77
N SER A 48 7.20 -16.92 -11.45
CA SER A 48 6.39 -15.92 -12.15
C SER A 48 5.29 -15.36 -11.24
N SER A 49 4.76 -14.21 -11.62
CA SER A 49 3.71 -13.53 -10.89
C SER A 49 2.65 -12.97 -11.83
N ARG A 50 1.38 -13.16 -11.47
CA ARG A 50 0.24 -12.58 -12.15
C ARG A 50 -0.44 -11.54 -11.26
N ILE A 51 -0.59 -10.32 -11.77
CA ILE A 51 -1.35 -9.25 -11.12
C ILE A 51 -2.63 -9.03 -11.91
N SER A 52 -3.77 -9.33 -11.31
CA SER A 52 -5.09 -9.05 -11.89
C SER A 52 -5.63 -7.74 -11.32
N VAL A 53 -5.82 -6.76 -12.20
CA VAL A 53 -6.30 -5.41 -11.87
C VAL A 53 -7.81 -5.35 -12.06
N PRO A 54 -8.60 -4.94 -11.05
CA PRO A 54 -10.04 -4.81 -11.19
C PRO A 54 -10.39 -3.67 -12.15
N ARG A 55 -11.42 -3.87 -12.98
CA ARG A 55 -11.90 -2.82 -13.91
C ARG A 55 -12.60 -1.67 -13.19
N ASN A 56 -13.23 -1.95 -12.06
CA ASN A 56 -14.07 -1.00 -11.33
C ASN A 56 -13.30 -0.29 -10.22
N LEU A 57 -12.13 0.29 -10.55
CA LEU A 57 -11.34 1.07 -9.59
C LEU A 57 -12.14 2.25 -9.01
N ALA A 58 -12.96 2.92 -9.84
CA ALA A 58 -13.79 4.03 -9.39
C ALA A 58 -14.76 3.64 -8.27
N ASP A 59 -15.31 2.43 -8.30
CA ASP A 59 -16.19 1.93 -7.25
C ASP A 59 -15.45 1.66 -5.94
N ASP A 60 -14.20 1.18 -6.02
CA ASP A 60 -13.35 1.04 -4.83
C ASP A 60 -13.06 2.42 -4.20
N VAL A 61 -12.72 3.41 -5.03
CA VAL A 61 -12.49 4.79 -4.56
C VAL A 61 -13.75 5.38 -3.93
N ARG A 62 -14.93 5.16 -4.52
CA ARG A 62 -16.21 5.62 -3.94
C ARG A 62 -16.48 4.98 -2.59
N ARG A 63 -16.38 3.66 -2.49
CA ARG A 63 -16.66 2.94 -1.24
C ARG A 63 -15.69 3.27 -0.13
N ASN A 64 -14.40 3.37 -0.44
CA ASN A 64 -13.34 3.44 0.57
C ASN A 64 -12.72 4.83 0.73
N GLY A 65 -12.74 5.64 -0.34
CA GLY A 65 -12.07 6.94 -0.40
C GLY A 65 -12.98 8.10 0.02
N ILE A 66 -14.21 8.16 -0.48
CA ILE A 66 -15.11 9.32 -0.21
C ILE A 66 -15.28 9.53 1.29
N ALA A 67 -15.61 8.47 2.03
CA ALA A 67 -15.84 8.56 3.47
C ALA A 67 -14.62 9.01 4.29
N LYS A 68 -13.40 8.91 3.74
CA LYS A 68 -12.15 9.24 4.41
C LYS A 68 -11.50 10.52 3.90
N MET A 69 -11.82 10.94 2.67
CA MET A 69 -11.05 12.00 1.99
C MET A 69 -11.89 13.16 1.49
N ALA A 70 -13.21 13.03 1.37
CA ALA A 70 -14.06 14.08 0.80
C ALA A 70 -13.99 15.43 1.55
N GLU A 71 -13.68 15.43 2.84
CA GLU A 71 -13.51 16.65 3.62
C GLU A 71 -12.25 17.42 3.20
N VAL A 72 -11.16 16.72 2.86
CA VAL A 72 -9.82 17.29 2.63
C VAL A 72 -9.43 17.39 1.15
N ASP A 73 -10.11 16.64 0.28
CA ASP A 73 -9.85 16.65 -1.16
C ASP A 73 -11.16 16.71 -1.94
N SER A 74 -11.41 17.85 -2.60
CA SER A 74 -12.63 18.11 -3.36
C SER A 74 -12.84 17.15 -4.53
N ARG A 75 -11.80 16.52 -5.05
CA ARG A 75 -11.89 15.53 -6.14
C ARG A 75 -12.77 14.32 -5.77
N TYR A 76 -12.91 14.01 -4.47
CA TYR A 76 -13.80 12.95 -3.99
C TYR A 76 -15.28 13.35 -3.90
N ARG A 77 -15.62 14.64 -4.14
CA ARG A 77 -17.00 15.15 -4.06
C ARG A 77 -17.74 15.15 -5.40
N THR A 78 -17.06 14.77 -6.47
CA THR A 78 -17.62 14.79 -7.82
C THR A 78 -18.30 13.46 -8.15
N TYR A 79 -19.40 13.50 -8.90
CA TYR A 79 -20.09 12.30 -9.36
C TYR A 79 -19.18 11.42 -10.23
N PHE A 80 -18.48 12.05 -11.18
CA PHE A 80 -17.41 11.40 -11.95
C PHE A 80 -16.07 11.73 -11.29
N LEU A 81 -15.38 10.70 -10.78
CA LEU A 81 -14.06 10.88 -10.20
C LEU A 81 -13.05 11.28 -11.28
N PRO A 82 -12.25 12.33 -11.06
CA PRO A 82 -11.24 12.76 -12.02
C PRO A 82 -10.20 11.69 -12.31
N ASP A 83 -9.71 11.64 -13.54
CA ASP A 83 -8.72 10.66 -13.99
C ASP A 83 -7.40 10.76 -13.22
N ASP A 84 -6.97 11.96 -12.86
CA ASP A 84 -5.75 12.17 -12.05
C ASP A 84 -5.86 11.50 -10.68
N LEU A 85 -7.03 11.59 -10.03
CA LEU A 85 -7.31 10.92 -8.78
C LEU A 85 -7.31 9.39 -8.96
N LEU A 86 -7.97 8.88 -10.00
CA LEU A 86 -8.00 7.45 -10.29
C LEU A 86 -6.60 6.90 -10.57
N CYS A 87 -5.76 7.64 -11.31
CA CYS A 87 -4.37 7.29 -11.56
C CYS A 87 -3.53 7.28 -10.28
N GLU A 88 -3.75 8.25 -9.38
CA GLU A 88 -3.08 8.32 -8.08
C GLU A 88 -3.40 7.07 -7.22
N ILE A 89 -4.67 6.70 -7.13
CA ILE A 89 -5.12 5.53 -6.38
C ILE A 89 -4.64 4.22 -7.04
N LEU A 90 -4.74 4.14 -8.38
CA LEU A 90 -4.22 2.98 -9.12
C LEU A 90 -2.74 2.78 -8.84
N LYS A 91 -1.94 3.84 -8.88
CA LYS A 91 -0.51 3.78 -8.57
C LYS A 91 -0.25 3.24 -7.17
N ALA A 92 -0.98 3.70 -6.16
CA ALA A 92 -0.85 3.21 -4.79
C ALA A 92 -1.21 1.71 -4.69
N ARG A 93 -2.33 1.29 -5.30
CA ARG A 93 -2.74 -0.12 -5.33
C ARG A 93 -1.72 -0.99 -6.06
N MET A 94 -1.17 -0.51 -7.18
CA MET A 94 -0.13 -1.21 -7.94
C MET A 94 1.16 -1.37 -7.13
N LEU A 95 1.57 -0.38 -6.34
CA LEU A 95 2.74 -0.52 -5.45
C LEU A 95 2.57 -1.68 -4.46
N THR A 96 1.40 -1.80 -3.84
CA THR A 96 1.08 -2.94 -2.97
C THR A 96 1.08 -4.27 -3.75
N ALA A 97 0.49 -4.27 -4.96
CA ALA A 97 0.45 -5.46 -5.81
C ALA A 97 1.85 -5.91 -6.23
N PHE A 98 2.71 -4.98 -6.65
CA PHE A 98 4.11 -5.28 -6.95
C PHE A 98 4.89 -5.78 -5.73
N GLY A 99 4.68 -5.18 -4.56
CA GLY A 99 5.28 -5.70 -3.33
C GLY A 99 4.95 -7.17 -3.12
N ARG A 100 3.67 -7.54 -3.28
CA ARG A 100 3.24 -8.95 -3.17
C ARG A 100 3.79 -9.85 -4.26
N SER A 101 3.90 -9.36 -5.49
CA SER A 101 4.51 -10.12 -6.58
C SER A 101 6.01 -10.39 -6.36
N LEU A 102 6.65 -9.56 -5.57
CA LEU A 102 8.04 -9.71 -5.13
C LEU A 102 8.17 -10.48 -3.79
N GLY A 103 7.10 -11.11 -3.31
CA GLY A 103 7.14 -11.91 -2.10
C GLY A 103 6.97 -11.15 -0.78
N LEU A 104 6.75 -9.83 -0.82
CA LEU A 104 6.45 -9.09 0.40
C LEU A 104 5.08 -9.51 0.95
N ILE A 105 5.01 -9.69 2.25
CA ILE A 105 3.77 -10.03 2.96
C ILE A 105 3.16 -8.78 3.60
N ARG A 106 1.88 -8.86 3.99
CA ARG A 106 1.20 -7.75 4.66
C ARG A 106 1.93 -7.36 5.95
N ASN A 107 2.09 -6.05 6.15
CA ASN A 107 2.69 -5.46 7.33
C ASN A 107 1.77 -4.40 7.92
N LEU A 108 0.94 -4.77 8.91
CA LEU A 108 -0.04 -3.89 9.54
C LEU A 108 0.56 -2.91 10.56
N ALA A 109 1.88 -2.89 10.74
CA ALA A 109 2.54 -1.90 11.59
C ALA A 109 3.10 -0.69 10.81
N GLY A 110 2.98 -0.73 9.47
CA GLY A 110 3.54 0.32 8.60
C GLY A 110 2.87 1.68 8.80
N SER A 111 1.54 1.72 8.92
CA SER A 111 0.75 2.94 9.10
C SER A 111 0.96 3.58 10.47
N ALA A 112 1.25 2.78 11.51
CA ALA A 112 1.47 3.23 12.88
C ALA A 112 2.91 3.73 13.17
N ALA A 113 3.76 3.82 12.14
CA ALA A 113 5.16 4.21 12.32
C ALA A 113 5.37 5.72 12.51
N TYR A 114 4.45 6.55 12.03
CA TYR A 114 4.59 8.00 11.99
C TYR A 114 3.58 8.71 12.91
N SER A 115 3.95 9.87 13.42
CA SER A 115 3.04 10.66 14.25
C SER A 115 2.04 11.45 13.39
N PRO A 116 0.87 11.82 13.95
CA PRO A 116 -0.09 12.71 13.28
C PRO A 116 0.51 14.02 12.79
N ALA A 117 1.44 14.59 13.54
CA ALA A 117 2.14 15.81 13.14
C ALA A 117 3.02 15.61 11.90
N GLN A 118 3.75 14.48 11.84
CA GLN A 118 4.54 14.10 10.68
C GLN A 118 3.65 13.87 9.44
N LEU A 119 2.52 13.18 9.61
CA LEU A 119 1.58 12.89 8.53
C LEU A 119 0.85 14.13 7.98
N ARG A 120 0.89 15.23 8.70
CA ARG A 120 0.38 16.55 8.27
C ARG A 120 1.47 17.51 7.83
N SER A 121 2.73 17.09 7.82
CA SER A 121 3.84 17.89 7.32
C SER A 121 4.06 17.67 5.82
N PRO A 122 4.00 18.71 4.97
CA PRO A 122 4.30 18.61 3.54
C PRO A 122 5.71 18.11 3.27
N GLU A 123 6.69 18.58 4.04
CA GLU A 123 8.09 18.18 3.89
C GLU A 123 8.27 16.70 4.26
N PHE A 124 7.74 16.29 5.40
CA PHE A 124 7.85 14.91 5.88
C PHE A 124 7.18 13.94 4.92
N THR A 125 5.93 14.20 4.52
CA THR A 125 5.17 13.28 3.67
C THR A 125 5.73 13.18 2.26
N ARG A 126 6.31 14.24 1.71
CA ARG A 126 7.05 14.17 0.43
C ARG A 126 8.31 13.34 0.54
N ARG A 127 9.06 13.45 1.64
CA ARG A 127 10.32 12.73 1.85
C ARG A 127 10.10 11.26 2.24
N HIS A 128 9.17 10.97 3.14
CA HIS A 128 9.00 9.67 3.78
C HIS A 128 7.74 8.91 3.34
N GLY A 129 6.82 9.57 2.62
CA GLY A 129 5.50 9.01 2.34
C GLY A 129 4.58 9.10 3.57
N ILE A 130 3.47 8.39 3.51
CA ILE A 130 2.45 8.38 4.57
C ILE A 130 2.46 7.09 5.40
N THR A 131 3.28 6.12 5.02
CA THR A 131 3.43 4.83 5.70
C THR A 131 4.87 4.34 5.59
N ALA A 132 5.32 3.58 6.57
CA ALA A 132 6.62 2.91 6.51
C ALA A 132 6.61 1.67 5.61
N SER A 133 5.43 1.14 5.29
CA SER A 133 5.27 0.01 4.37
C SER A 133 3.98 0.13 3.56
N VAL A 134 4.07 0.03 2.23
CA VAL A 134 2.91 -0.05 1.32
C VAL A 134 2.16 -1.37 1.45
N MET A 135 2.72 -2.33 2.20
CA MET A 135 2.09 -3.60 2.50
C MET A 135 1.05 -3.52 3.61
N ASP A 136 0.90 -2.38 4.26
CA ASP A 136 -0.13 -2.12 5.28
C ASP A 136 -1.55 -2.18 4.69
N GLY A 137 -1.73 -1.59 3.53
CA GLY A 137 -3.01 -1.55 2.83
C GLY A 137 -3.84 -0.29 3.10
N MET A 138 -3.46 0.56 4.07
CA MET A 138 -4.04 1.89 4.23
C MET A 138 -3.40 2.85 3.24
N ILE A 139 -4.16 3.24 2.22
CA ILE A 139 -3.67 4.12 1.15
C ILE A 139 -4.01 5.60 1.34
N TYR A 140 -4.86 5.92 2.30
CA TYR A 140 -5.40 7.27 2.53
C TYR A 140 -4.85 7.88 3.80
N ASN A 141 -4.28 9.08 3.69
CA ASN A 141 -3.88 9.89 4.84
C ASN A 141 -5.08 10.64 5.43
N TYR A 142 -5.95 9.94 6.13
CA TYR A 142 -7.14 10.54 6.74
C TYR A 142 -6.85 11.40 7.98
N LEU A 143 -5.59 11.47 8.42
CA LEU A 143 -5.18 12.44 9.46
C LEU A 143 -5.03 13.86 8.92
N ALA A 144 -4.96 14.02 7.58
CA ALA A 144 -4.94 15.34 6.97
C ALA A 144 -6.19 16.18 7.33
N MET A 145 -6.01 17.48 7.35
CA MET A 145 -7.06 18.48 7.62
C MET A 145 -7.37 19.26 6.34
N PRO A 146 -8.54 19.90 6.25
CA PRO A 146 -8.81 20.86 5.18
C PRO A 146 -7.68 21.89 5.04
N GLY A 147 -7.21 22.10 3.81
CA GLY A 147 -6.07 22.98 3.50
C GLY A 147 -4.69 22.29 3.56
N ASP A 148 -4.56 21.10 4.10
CA ASP A 148 -3.26 20.40 4.15
C ASP A 148 -2.81 19.94 2.73
N ARG A 149 -3.76 19.53 1.87
CA ARG A 149 -3.48 19.20 0.47
C ARG A 149 -2.88 20.38 -0.30
N GLU A 150 -3.46 21.55 -0.15
CA GLU A 150 -3.04 22.80 -0.80
C GLU A 150 -1.64 23.24 -0.33
N LYS A 151 -1.27 22.89 0.90
CA LYS A 151 0.09 23.07 1.43
C LYS A 151 1.08 22.03 0.92
N GLY A 152 0.61 21.00 0.21
CA GLY A 152 1.43 19.96 -0.38
C GLY A 152 1.64 18.72 0.50
N VAL A 153 0.78 18.49 1.49
CA VAL A 153 0.73 17.21 2.22
C VAL A 153 0.34 16.10 1.27
N VAL A 154 1.07 15.00 1.29
CA VAL A 154 0.78 13.81 0.49
C VAL A 154 -0.40 13.07 1.12
N LEU A 155 -1.45 12.83 0.32
CA LEU A 155 -2.67 12.17 0.78
C LEU A 155 -2.73 10.68 0.48
N THR A 156 -1.89 10.22 -0.46
CA THR A 156 -1.83 8.83 -0.91
C THR A 156 -0.37 8.46 -1.16
N PHE A 157 0.09 7.30 -0.72
CA PHE A 157 1.47 6.93 -0.97
C PHE A 157 1.73 6.67 -2.46
N ASN A 158 2.89 7.09 -2.94
CA ASN A 158 3.29 7.03 -4.34
C ASN A 158 4.67 6.39 -4.56
N LYS A 159 5.25 5.84 -3.52
CA LYS A 159 6.56 5.16 -3.48
C LYS A 159 6.56 4.11 -2.37
N PRO A 160 7.47 3.11 -2.42
CA PRO A 160 7.69 2.19 -1.31
C PRO A 160 8.04 2.92 -0.02
N GLY A 161 7.68 2.33 1.11
CA GLY A 161 8.11 2.79 2.42
C GLY A 161 9.50 2.26 2.77
N ILE A 162 10.11 2.86 3.79
CA ILE A 162 11.46 2.49 4.24
C ILE A 162 11.57 1.02 4.69
N CYS A 163 10.49 0.46 5.23
CA CYS A 163 10.42 -0.96 5.59
C CYS A 163 10.43 -1.84 4.34
N ASP A 164 9.70 -1.43 3.29
CA ASP A 164 9.66 -2.20 2.04
C ASP A 164 11.04 -2.23 1.36
N GLU A 165 11.74 -1.09 1.33
CA GLU A 165 13.10 -0.99 0.81
C GLU A 165 14.05 -1.91 1.58
N PHE A 166 13.94 -1.94 2.90
CA PHE A 166 14.71 -2.84 3.75
C PHE A 166 14.40 -4.32 3.47
N VAL A 167 13.12 -4.68 3.37
CA VAL A 167 12.72 -6.07 3.11
C VAL A 167 13.18 -6.51 1.72
N LEU A 168 13.05 -5.65 0.70
CA LEU A 168 13.57 -5.95 -0.64
C LEU A 168 15.09 -6.14 -0.64
N LYS A 169 15.82 -5.29 0.07
CA LYS A 169 17.27 -5.47 0.26
C LYS A 169 17.57 -6.81 0.95
N TYR A 170 16.82 -7.14 2.00
CA TYR A 170 16.99 -8.38 2.75
C TYR A 170 16.76 -9.62 1.88
N LEU A 171 15.72 -9.61 1.04
CA LEU A 171 15.33 -10.76 0.21
C LEU A 171 16.19 -10.92 -1.06
N TYR A 172 16.68 -9.81 -1.63
CA TYR A 172 17.24 -9.81 -2.98
C TYR A 172 18.71 -9.43 -3.06
N THR A 173 19.40 -9.19 -1.93
CA THR A 173 20.85 -8.95 -1.97
C THR A 173 21.57 -10.30 -1.99
N PRO A 174 22.32 -10.62 -3.05
CA PRO A 174 23.16 -11.82 -3.06
C PRO A 174 24.23 -11.72 -1.96
N LEU A 175 24.25 -12.68 -1.08
CA LEU A 175 25.22 -12.78 0.01
C LEU A 175 26.01 -14.09 -0.15
N GLY A 176 27.23 -14.12 0.41
CA GLY A 176 28.09 -15.29 0.38
C GLY A 176 27.85 -16.26 1.55
N ALA A 177 28.90 -17.00 1.93
CA ALA A 177 28.83 -18.02 2.98
C ALA A 177 28.39 -17.49 4.36
N ASP A 178 28.55 -16.20 4.62
CA ASP A 178 28.19 -15.55 5.90
C ASP A 178 26.79 -14.92 5.89
N GLU A 179 25.92 -15.33 4.95
CA GLU A 179 24.57 -14.76 4.75
C GLU A 179 23.80 -14.59 6.05
N ASP A 180 23.67 -15.63 6.83
CA ASP A 180 22.95 -15.64 8.10
C ASP A 180 23.43 -14.58 9.08
N SER A 181 24.73 -14.41 9.20
CA SER A 181 25.37 -13.43 10.09
C SER A 181 25.08 -12.01 9.64
N VAL A 182 25.20 -11.75 8.34
CA VAL A 182 24.95 -10.44 7.73
C VAL A 182 23.48 -10.06 7.89
N LEU A 183 22.54 -10.95 7.57
CA LEU A 183 21.10 -10.71 7.69
C LEU A 183 20.69 -10.44 9.14
N LYS A 184 21.21 -11.22 10.11
CA LYS A 184 20.97 -10.97 11.54
C LYS A 184 21.51 -9.61 11.98
N SER A 185 22.67 -9.19 11.48
CA SER A 185 23.24 -7.88 11.78
C SER A 185 22.36 -6.74 11.26
N TRP A 186 21.82 -6.85 10.03
CA TRP A 186 20.89 -5.86 9.47
C TRP A 186 19.61 -5.72 10.29
N VAL A 187 19.01 -6.83 10.69
CA VAL A 187 17.84 -6.81 11.57
C VAL A 187 18.16 -6.14 12.90
N LYS A 188 19.31 -6.47 13.51
CA LYS A 188 19.74 -5.89 14.79
C LYS A 188 19.97 -4.39 14.71
N GLN A 189 20.49 -3.88 13.59
CA GLN A 189 20.71 -2.43 13.37
C GLN A 189 19.40 -1.62 13.44
N HIS A 190 18.26 -2.22 13.10
CA HIS A 190 16.96 -1.57 13.08
C HIS A 190 16.08 -1.96 14.28
N ALA A 191 16.62 -2.71 15.24
CA ALA A 191 15.88 -3.11 16.43
C ALA A 191 15.41 -1.90 17.24
N GLY A 192 14.11 -1.85 17.54
CA GLY A 192 13.49 -0.76 18.30
C GLY A 192 13.01 0.42 17.43
N ASP A 193 13.39 0.53 16.17
CA ASP A 193 12.88 1.55 15.27
C ASP A 193 11.48 1.17 14.75
N ALA A 194 10.47 1.98 15.09
CA ALA A 194 9.08 1.75 14.69
C ALA A 194 8.89 1.62 13.17
N ARG A 195 9.74 2.26 12.38
CA ARG A 195 9.66 2.25 10.91
C ARG A 195 9.96 0.87 10.29
N TYR A 196 10.68 0.02 11.01
CA TYR A 196 11.05 -1.34 10.57
C TYR A 196 10.26 -2.43 11.30
N ARG A 197 9.24 -2.04 12.07
CA ARG A 197 8.38 -2.99 12.77
C ARG A 197 7.56 -3.79 11.78
N TYR A 198 7.48 -5.09 12.03
CA TYR A 198 6.58 -5.98 11.31
C TYR A 198 5.34 -6.28 12.17
N GLY A 199 4.18 -6.03 11.61
CA GLY A 199 2.88 -6.34 12.20
C GLY A 199 2.17 -7.44 11.41
N LYS A 200 2.11 -8.64 11.98
CA LYS A 200 1.45 -9.78 11.33
C LYS A 200 -0.05 -9.53 11.22
N PRO A 201 -0.66 -9.70 10.04
CA PRO A 201 -2.11 -9.68 9.93
C PRO A 201 -2.71 -10.87 10.69
N SER A 202 -3.68 -10.58 11.54
CA SER A 202 -4.49 -11.60 12.19
C SER A 202 -5.96 -11.37 11.80
N VAL A 203 -6.62 -12.42 11.35
CA VAL A 203 -8.04 -12.35 10.95
C VAL A 203 -8.94 -12.31 12.18
N PHE A 204 -8.49 -12.90 13.30
CA PHE A 204 -9.31 -13.08 14.50
C PHE A 204 -8.77 -12.41 15.76
N TYR A 205 -7.46 -12.23 15.85
CA TYR A 205 -6.79 -11.61 17.00
C TYR A 205 -5.62 -10.78 16.52
N ALA A 206 -5.69 -9.47 16.71
CA ALA A 206 -4.54 -8.58 16.62
C ALA A 206 -4.11 -8.23 18.05
N PRO A 207 -3.26 -9.04 18.69
CA PRO A 207 -2.87 -8.83 20.08
C PRO A 207 -2.03 -7.56 20.26
N ASP A 208 -1.35 -7.13 19.19
CA ASP A 208 -0.59 -5.88 19.21
C ASP A 208 -1.47 -4.73 18.71
N PRO A 209 -1.80 -3.74 19.57
CA PRO A 209 -2.60 -2.59 19.18
C PRO A 209 -1.93 -1.68 18.14
N ARG A 210 -0.64 -1.90 17.86
CA ARG A 210 0.12 -1.17 16.82
C ARG A 210 0.09 -1.87 15.47
N SER A 211 -0.69 -2.94 15.33
CA SER A 211 -0.77 -3.79 14.15
C SER A 211 -2.23 -4.02 13.76
N GLN A 212 -2.95 -2.91 13.55
CA GLN A 212 -4.37 -2.93 13.24
C GLN A 212 -4.60 -2.66 11.75
N SER A 213 -5.68 -3.22 11.21
CA SER A 213 -6.11 -2.88 9.86
C SER A 213 -6.81 -1.51 9.85
N PHE A 214 -6.49 -0.71 8.84
CA PHE A 214 -7.14 0.59 8.59
C PHE A 214 -6.84 1.68 9.63
N ASP A 215 -5.84 1.50 10.49
CA ASP A 215 -5.32 2.54 11.35
C ASP A 215 -4.37 3.51 10.58
N MET A 216 -4.05 4.64 11.20
CA MET A 216 -3.16 5.64 10.63
C MET A 216 -2.51 6.44 11.77
N GLY A 217 -1.20 6.48 11.74
CA GLY A 217 -0.41 7.20 12.75
C GLY A 217 -0.27 6.42 14.06
N ASN A 218 0.63 6.90 14.91
CA ASN A 218 0.95 6.27 16.19
C ASN A 218 0.09 6.74 17.36
N ASP A 219 -0.97 7.53 17.09
CA ASP A 219 -1.94 8.00 18.06
C ASP A 219 -3.35 7.55 17.66
N PRO A 220 -3.85 6.44 18.23
CA PRO A 220 -5.15 5.90 17.86
C PRO A 220 -6.32 6.81 18.27
N ILE A 221 -6.15 7.68 19.27
CA ILE A 221 -7.18 8.64 19.68
C ILE A 221 -7.34 9.71 18.59
N GLN A 222 -6.24 10.28 18.13
CA GLN A 222 -6.28 11.26 17.04
C GLN A 222 -6.78 10.64 15.75
N ALA A 223 -6.37 9.42 15.44
CA ALA A 223 -6.86 8.66 14.28
C ALA A 223 -8.38 8.45 14.31
N SER A 224 -8.92 8.00 15.45
CA SER A 224 -10.36 7.80 15.62
C SER A 224 -11.14 9.12 15.51
N ARG A 225 -10.63 10.20 16.11
CA ARG A 225 -11.23 11.54 15.99
C ARG A 225 -11.24 12.03 14.54
N ALA A 226 -10.17 11.80 13.80
CA ALA A 226 -10.09 12.16 12.38
C ALA A 226 -11.13 11.38 11.54
N LEU A 227 -11.24 10.06 11.72
CA LEU A 227 -12.25 9.26 11.03
C LEU A 227 -13.67 9.71 11.34
N LEU A 228 -13.97 9.97 12.62
CA LEU A 228 -15.30 10.48 13.02
C LEU A 228 -15.60 11.84 12.38
N ARG A 229 -14.62 12.72 12.24
CA ARG A 229 -14.76 13.99 11.55
C ARG A 229 -15.13 13.78 10.08
N HIS A 230 -14.40 12.93 9.37
CA HIS A 230 -14.68 12.60 7.97
C HIS A 230 -16.07 11.99 7.78
N PHE A 231 -16.46 11.05 8.64
CA PHE A 231 -17.79 10.43 8.56
C PHE A 231 -18.91 11.44 8.82
N LYS A 232 -18.73 12.34 9.80
CA LYS A 232 -19.70 13.43 10.04
C LYS A 232 -19.81 14.36 8.84
N TYR A 233 -18.67 14.71 8.23
CA TYR A 233 -18.66 15.52 7.02
C TYR A 233 -19.43 14.84 5.88
N THR A 234 -19.10 13.57 5.60
CA THR A 234 -19.76 12.80 4.53
C THR A 234 -21.24 12.63 4.78
N ALA A 235 -21.65 12.27 6.01
CA ALA A 235 -23.05 12.11 6.35
C ALA A 235 -23.86 13.42 6.20
N LYS A 236 -23.25 14.57 6.52
CA LYS A 236 -23.89 15.88 6.39
C LYS A 236 -24.04 16.34 4.94
N ASN A 237 -23.17 15.85 4.02
CA ASN A 237 -23.11 16.28 2.63
C ASN A 237 -23.44 15.12 1.66
N ALA A 238 -24.16 14.10 2.11
CA ALA A 238 -24.55 12.92 1.34
C ALA A 238 -25.89 13.14 0.58
N GLU A 239 -26.06 14.30 -0.09
CA GLU A 239 -27.19 14.57 -1.00
C GLU A 239 -26.82 14.26 -2.45
#